data_dc86cd43e1579d71f653b3730f844c9b
#
_entry.id   dc86cd43e1579d71f653b3730f844c9b
#
_cell.length_a   1.000
_cell.length_b   1.000
_cell.length_c   1.000
_cell.angle_alpha   90.00
_cell.angle_beta   90.00
_cell.angle_gamma   90.00
#
_symmetry.space_group_name_H-M   'P 1'
#
loop_
_entity.id
_entity.type
_entity.pdbx_description
1 polymer ?
#
loop_
_entity_poly.entity_id
_entity_poly.type
_entity_poly.pdbx_seq_one_letter_code
_entity_poly.pdbx_strand_id
1 'polypeptide(L)'
;MIRVFVVYETEPDPERYGQHADLCRQVPGSTFRHGRVFGAPMGEPRYPYYAEWEFPDMDAFKTAARTEEFMATGKDAMEMGIPFHVHFAEVDEA
;
A
#
# COMPACT_ATOMS: atom_id res chain seq x y z
N MET A 1 -12.10 1.11 -11.18
CA MET A 1 -10.65 1.15 -10.90
C MET A 1 -10.26 0.07 -9.91
N ILE A 2 -8.99 -0.25 -9.85
CA ILE A 2 -8.46 -1.22 -8.89
C ILE A 2 -7.65 -0.49 -7.84
N ARG A 3 -7.79 -0.91 -6.58
CA ARG A 3 -6.99 -0.40 -5.48
C ARG A 3 -6.35 -1.56 -4.74
N VAL A 4 -5.03 -1.47 -4.57
CA VAL A 4 -4.30 -2.35 -3.66
C VAL A 4 -4.06 -1.53 -2.40
N PHE A 5 -4.58 -1.97 -1.27
CA PHE A 5 -4.34 -1.23 -0.04
C PHE A 5 -3.74 -2.11 1.03
N VAL A 6 -2.91 -1.47 1.84
CA VAL A 6 -2.14 -2.12 2.90
C VAL A 6 -2.43 -1.41 4.20
N VAL A 7 -2.73 -2.17 5.23
CA VAL A 7 -2.88 -1.63 6.58
C VAL A 7 -1.81 -2.23 7.48
N TYR A 8 -1.25 -1.42 8.36
CA TYR A 8 -0.15 -1.80 9.25
C TYR A 8 -0.63 -1.84 10.69
N GLU A 9 -0.17 -2.84 11.45
CA GLU A 9 -0.56 -3.00 12.85
C GLU A 9 0.14 -2.03 13.79
N THR A 10 1.28 -1.47 13.37
CA THR A 10 1.98 -0.42 14.09
C THR A 10 2.41 0.67 13.13
N GLU A 11 2.65 1.87 13.66
CA GLU A 11 3.12 2.98 12.85
C GLU A 11 4.60 2.76 12.50
N PRO A 12 4.97 2.78 11.20
CA PRO A 12 6.36 2.57 10.80
C PRO A 12 7.23 3.78 11.14
N ASP A 13 8.53 3.54 11.27
CA ASP A 13 9.50 4.63 11.35
C ASP A 13 9.43 5.47 10.08
N PRO A 14 9.26 6.81 10.19
CA PRO A 14 9.07 7.65 9.00
C PRO A 14 10.22 7.60 8.00
N GLU A 15 11.46 7.58 8.48
CA GLU A 15 12.63 7.55 7.60
C GLU A 15 12.71 6.21 6.86
N ARG A 16 12.53 5.11 7.57
CA ARG A 16 12.54 3.77 6.96
C ARG A 16 11.39 3.61 5.98
N TYR A 17 10.21 4.11 6.34
CA TYR A 17 9.06 4.02 5.43
C TYR A 17 9.25 4.87 4.18
N GLY A 18 9.94 5.99 4.28
CA GLY A 18 10.29 6.81 3.12
C GLY A 18 11.06 6.03 2.07
N GLN A 19 11.98 5.17 2.50
CA GLN A 19 12.72 4.28 1.58
C GLN A 19 11.79 3.28 0.92
N HIS A 20 10.87 2.69 1.66
CA HIS A 20 9.87 1.77 1.13
C HIS A 20 8.94 2.47 0.14
N ALA A 21 8.47 3.67 0.47
CA ALA A 21 7.59 4.45 -0.39
C ALA A 21 8.25 4.77 -1.74
N ASP A 22 9.56 5.01 -1.76
CA ASP A 22 10.28 5.25 -3.00
C ASP A 22 10.23 4.04 -3.94
N LEU A 23 10.33 2.82 -3.39
CA LEU A 23 10.13 1.60 -4.17
C LEU A 23 8.69 1.49 -4.67
N CYS A 24 7.73 1.78 -3.80
CA CYS A 24 6.31 1.67 -4.16
C CYS A 24 5.91 2.62 -5.29
N ARG A 25 6.52 3.80 -5.37
CA ARG A 25 6.27 4.76 -6.45
C ARG A 25 6.77 4.29 -7.80
N GLN A 26 7.66 3.32 -7.85
CA GLN A 26 8.21 2.79 -9.09
C GLN A 26 7.31 1.76 -9.77
N VAL A 27 6.26 1.30 -9.09
CA VAL A 27 5.32 0.34 -9.67
C VAL A 27 4.61 1.00 -10.86
N PRO A 28 4.76 0.43 -12.09
CA PRO A 28 4.25 1.09 -13.29
C PRO A 28 2.71 1.12 -13.35
N GLY A 29 2.18 2.16 -13.95
CA GLY A 29 0.74 2.29 -14.17
C GLY A 29 -0.07 2.61 -12.92
N SER A 30 0.57 2.96 -11.83
CA SER A 30 -0.09 3.21 -10.55
C SER A 30 0.14 4.61 -10.03
N THR A 31 -0.74 5.02 -9.13
CA THR A 31 -0.54 6.16 -8.24
C THR A 31 -0.40 5.59 -6.83
N PHE A 32 0.66 5.94 -6.12
CA PHE A 32 0.90 5.47 -4.77
C PHE A 32 0.68 6.56 -3.74
N ARG A 33 -0.01 6.23 -2.65
CA ARG A 33 -0.26 7.14 -1.52
C ARG A 33 -0.10 6.37 -0.23
N HIS A 34 0.30 7.06 0.83
CA HIS A 34 0.37 6.46 2.16
C HIS A 34 0.12 7.54 3.21
N GLY A 35 -0.21 7.12 4.41
CA GLY A 35 -0.46 8.07 5.46
C GLY A 35 -0.80 7.44 6.79
N ARG A 36 -0.83 8.30 7.81
CA ARG A 36 -1.20 7.91 9.17
C ARG A 36 -2.72 7.94 9.33
N VAL A 37 -3.26 6.92 9.96
CA VAL A 37 -4.67 6.88 10.35
C VAL A 37 -4.80 7.63 11.67
N PHE A 38 -5.43 8.81 11.65
CA PHE A 38 -5.43 9.70 12.81
C PHE A 38 -6.57 9.45 13.78
N GLY A 39 -7.57 8.66 13.39
CA GLY A 39 -8.71 8.42 14.26
C GLY A 39 -9.69 7.41 13.70
N ALA A 40 -10.67 7.05 14.52
CA ALA A 40 -11.78 6.18 14.16
C ALA A 40 -13.04 6.68 14.89
N PRO A 41 -14.24 6.34 14.39
CA PRO A 41 -15.47 6.82 15.04
C PRO A 41 -15.63 6.35 16.49
N MET A 42 -15.09 5.15 16.78
CA MET A 42 -15.22 4.55 18.09
C MET A 42 -13.87 3.93 18.49
N GLY A 43 -13.28 4.48 19.56
CA GLY A 43 -12.02 3.98 20.11
C GLY A 43 -10.80 4.34 19.25
N GLU A 44 -9.71 3.68 19.52
CA GLU A 44 -8.46 3.88 18.78
C GLU A 44 -8.51 3.16 17.43
N PRO A 45 -7.89 3.70 16.38
CA PRO A 45 -7.78 2.99 15.11
C PRO A 45 -7.06 1.66 15.30
N ARG A 46 -7.62 0.61 14.72
CA ARG A 46 -7.00 -0.71 14.76
C ARG A 46 -5.68 -0.75 14.00
N TYR A 47 -5.63 -0.02 12.88
CA TYR A 47 -4.46 0.04 12.01
C TYR A 47 -4.02 1.48 11.91
N PRO A 48 -2.89 1.86 12.55
CA PRO A 48 -2.49 3.26 12.63
C PRO A 48 -1.85 3.82 11.36
N TYR A 49 -1.53 2.99 10.40
CA TYR A 49 -0.89 3.43 9.16
C TYR A 49 -1.43 2.67 7.96
N TYR A 50 -1.43 3.33 6.80
CA TYR A 50 -1.99 2.72 5.60
C TYR A 50 -1.25 3.17 4.35
N ALA A 51 -1.33 2.35 3.29
CA ALA A 51 -0.80 2.68 1.99
C ALA A 51 -1.72 2.15 0.90
N GLU A 52 -1.65 2.76 -0.28
CA GLU A 52 -2.45 2.29 -1.41
C GLU A 52 -1.75 2.53 -2.73
N TRP A 53 -1.99 1.61 -3.68
CA TRP A 53 -1.79 1.84 -5.11
C TRP A 53 -3.15 1.91 -5.77
N GLU A 54 -3.31 2.83 -6.71
CA GLU A 54 -4.49 2.93 -7.53
C GLU A 54 -4.12 2.64 -8.98
N PHE A 55 -4.89 1.76 -9.63
CA PHE A 55 -4.72 1.42 -11.04
C PHE A 55 -6.01 1.75 -11.79
N PRO A 56 -5.93 2.23 -13.05
CA PRO A 56 -7.14 2.61 -13.79
C PRO A 56 -8.08 1.43 -14.07
N ASP A 57 -7.52 0.24 -14.27
CA ASP A 57 -8.31 -0.96 -14.60
C ASP A 57 -7.57 -2.24 -14.22
N MET A 58 -8.25 -3.36 -14.41
CA MET A 58 -7.72 -4.68 -14.07
C MET A 58 -6.48 -5.04 -14.90
N ASP A 59 -6.46 -4.66 -16.18
CA ASP A 59 -5.32 -4.98 -17.04
C ASP A 59 -4.04 -4.28 -16.59
N ALA A 60 -4.16 -3.01 -16.19
CA ALA A 60 -3.04 -2.26 -15.62
C ALA A 60 -2.52 -2.91 -14.34
N PHE A 61 -3.43 -3.34 -13.47
CA PHE A 61 -3.05 -4.03 -12.24
C PHE A 61 -2.33 -5.35 -12.54
N LYS A 62 -2.89 -6.18 -13.42
CA LYS A 62 -2.29 -7.47 -13.76
C LYS A 62 -0.89 -7.31 -14.37
N THR A 63 -0.72 -6.32 -15.21
CA THR A 63 0.59 -6.00 -15.80
C THR A 63 1.58 -5.62 -14.71
N ALA A 64 1.20 -4.70 -13.83
CA ALA A 64 2.05 -4.23 -12.74
C ALA A 64 2.42 -5.35 -11.77
N ALA A 65 1.48 -6.22 -11.46
CA ALA A 65 1.68 -7.32 -10.50
C ALA A 65 2.75 -8.32 -10.95
N ARG A 66 3.09 -8.34 -12.24
CA ARG A 66 4.12 -9.23 -12.79
C ARG A 66 5.49 -8.59 -12.84
N THR A 67 5.63 -7.34 -12.46
CA THR A 67 6.90 -6.61 -12.56
C THR A 67 7.81 -6.90 -11.37
N GLU A 68 9.11 -6.73 -11.60
CA GLU A 68 10.10 -6.79 -10.53
C GLU A 68 9.90 -5.68 -9.52
N GLU A 69 9.45 -4.50 -9.98
CA GLU A 69 9.17 -3.36 -9.11
C GLU A 69 8.11 -3.70 -8.07
N PHE A 70 7.02 -4.36 -8.47
CA PHE A 70 5.97 -4.76 -7.54
C PHE A 70 6.48 -5.83 -6.55
N MET A 71 7.21 -6.82 -7.06
CA MET A 71 7.80 -7.86 -6.20
C MET A 71 8.79 -7.27 -5.19
N ALA A 72 9.57 -6.28 -5.60
CA ALA A 72 10.51 -5.60 -4.72
C ALA A 72 9.81 -4.92 -3.53
N THR A 73 8.61 -4.38 -3.73
CA THR A 73 7.85 -3.77 -2.63
C THR A 73 7.45 -4.81 -1.59
N GLY A 74 7.03 -6.00 -2.03
CA GLY A 74 6.68 -7.09 -1.12
C GLY A 74 7.86 -7.56 -0.31
N LYS A 75 9.00 -7.72 -0.94
CA LYS A 75 10.24 -8.12 -0.27
C LYS A 75 10.65 -7.08 0.77
N ASP A 76 10.62 -5.80 0.41
CA ASP A 76 11.00 -4.72 1.32
C ASP A 76 10.01 -4.60 2.49
N ALA A 77 8.73 -4.81 2.23
CA ALA A 77 7.72 -4.81 3.30
C ALA A 77 8.01 -5.90 4.34
N MET A 78 8.41 -7.09 3.89
CA MET A 78 8.80 -8.16 4.81
C MET A 78 10.04 -7.79 5.61
N GLU A 79 11.00 -7.12 4.98
CA GLU A 79 12.25 -6.71 5.65
C GLU A 79 12.02 -5.63 6.71
N MET A 80 10.97 -4.82 6.58
CA MET A 80 10.64 -3.83 7.59
C MET A 80 10.21 -4.46 8.93
N GLY A 81 9.72 -5.69 8.89
CA GLY A 81 9.38 -6.42 10.11
C GLY A 81 8.12 -5.96 10.83
N ILE A 82 7.31 -5.13 10.22
CA ILE A 82 6.04 -4.66 10.79
C ILE A 82 4.90 -5.52 10.23
N PRO A 83 4.03 -6.07 11.08
CA PRO A 83 2.87 -6.81 10.57
C PRO A 83 1.98 -5.95 9.71
N PHE A 84 1.62 -6.47 8.54
CA PHE A 84 0.78 -5.75 7.58
C PHE A 84 -0.19 -6.70 6.89
N HIS A 85 -1.26 -6.12 6.33
CA HIS A 85 -2.29 -6.87 5.61
C HIS A 85 -2.56 -6.21 4.28
N VAL A 86 -2.51 -6.99 3.20
CA VAL A 86 -2.67 -6.51 1.83
C VAL A 86 -4.01 -6.96 1.28
N HIS A 87 -4.70 -6.04 0.61
CA HIS A 87 -6.01 -6.30 0.03
C HIS A 87 -6.07 -5.78 -1.40
N PHE A 88 -6.76 -6.51 -2.27
CA PHE A 88 -7.03 -6.08 -3.64
C PHE A 88 -8.53 -5.80 -3.74
N ALA A 89 -8.89 -4.63 -4.23
CA ALA A 89 -10.28 -4.22 -4.32
C ALA A 89 -10.63 -3.66 -5.69
N GLU A 90 -11.83 -4.00 -6.16
CA GLU A 90 -12.45 -3.28 -7.25
C GLU A 90 -13.25 -2.13 -6.64
N VAL A 91 -13.00 -0.92 -7.12
CA VAL A 91 -13.63 0.27 -6.57
C VAL A 91 -14.66 0.77 -7.56
N ASP A 92 -15.90 0.86 -7.10
CA ASP A 92 -16.99 1.43 -7.88
C ASP A 92 -17.14 2.90 -7.54
N GLU A 93 -17.30 3.72 -8.56
CA GLU A 93 -17.63 5.12 -8.37
C GLU A 93 -19.15 5.25 -8.38
N ALA A 94 -19.71 5.71 -7.29
CA ALA A 94 -21.16 5.87 -7.17
C ALA A 94 -21.67 7.04 -7.98
#